data_6db4f2e09ed5c729a117409098eef27c
#
_entry.id   6db4f2e09ed5c729a117409098eef27c
#
_cell.length_a   1.000
_cell.length_b   1.000
_cell.length_c   1.000
_cell.angle_alpha   90.00
_cell.angle_beta   90.00
_cell.angle_gamma   90.00
#
_symmetry.space_group_name_H-M   'P 1'
#
loop_
_entity.id
_entity.type
_entity.pdbx_description
1 polymer ?
#
loop_
_entity_poly.entity_id
_entity_poly.type
_entity_poly.pdbx_seq_one_letter_code
_entity_poly.pdbx_strand_id
1 'polypeptide(L)'
;MKNKVELILISGDGGAGCVSFRKEKFVSRGGPDGGDGGDGGDVVLIPDKNMYDLDCFYDLQRFKASSGEPGGKKNKNGRRGNDLEITLPYNCEIKTKDRNLILNKNYLLIKGGEKGRGNVKFKSSINQEPLLAEYGEKGTIMKIEIKSNNFPEIAIIGESNSGKSWLLNKLTESKIKEADYLFTTQKPYVAQLKNDINEVKIIEIPDFFNFEKAEKFIPLLKDMKVILITIPEKKAHKDYIEKKLVKLKGKIANTCKLIGMEIWTNNELNHKNLYANYNKQNFMEVKKDLLNTQKTEHILTNNNEEYTHNPRIINQNKLYSYFSKTNTINVLDDEIIRIAKGSNLNKPETQFQFHNVLNKKGFFKQIENDEIKKGATIKIENIELEYK
;
A
#
# COMPACT_ATOMS: atom_id res chain seq x y z
N MET A 1 -2.91 15.10 10.90
CA MET A 1 -1.90 14.72 9.89
C MET A 1 -1.24 13.44 10.32
N LYS A 2 -1.19 12.48 9.44
CA LYS A 2 -0.53 11.20 9.68
C LYS A 2 0.72 11.10 8.81
N ASN A 3 1.84 10.75 9.41
CA ASN A 3 3.07 10.42 8.68
C ASN A 3 3.22 8.92 8.45
N LYS A 4 2.37 8.12 9.12
CA LYS A 4 2.40 6.67 9.06
C LYS A 4 0.99 6.09 9.05
N VAL A 5 0.75 5.06 8.22
CA VAL A 5 -0.53 4.33 8.13
C VAL A 5 -0.28 2.87 7.76
N GLU A 6 -1.14 1.98 8.23
CA GLU A 6 -1.19 0.59 7.81
C GLU A 6 -2.39 0.36 6.90
N LEU A 7 -2.19 -0.27 5.75
CA LEU A 7 -3.25 -0.60 4.80
C LEU A 7 -3.29 -2.10 4.51
N ILE A 8 -4.48 -2.60 4.18
CA ILE A 8 -4.69 -3.96 3.71
C ILE A 8 -5.11 -3.88 2.24
N LEU A 9 -4.25 -4.37 1.36
CA LEU A 9 -4.45 -4.34 -0.07
C LEU A 9 -4.77 -5.74 -0.57
N ILE A 10 -5.76 -5.82 -1.46
CA ILE A 10 -6.28 -7.08 -2.00
C ILE A 10 -6.32 -6.93 -3.50
N SER A 11 -5.61 -7.80 -4.23
CA SER A 11 -5.73 -7.84 -5.68
C SER A 11 -7.04 -8.50 -6.12
N GLY A 12 -7.45 -8.28 -7.37
CA GLY A 12 -8.65 -8.90 -7.92
C GLY A 12 -8.52 -10.41 -8.05
N ASP A 13 -9.61 -11.13 -7.85
CA ASP A 13 -9.67 -12.55 -8.13
C ASP A 13 -9.76 -12.78 -9.65
N GLY A 14 -9.18 -13.83 -10.18
CA GLY A 14 -9.40 -14.25 -11.55
C GLY A 14 -10.84 -14.76 -11.77
N GLY A 15 -11.39 -14.51 -12.95
CA GLY A 15 -12.69 -15.03 -13.38
C GLY A 15 -12.65 -16.53 -13.66
N ALA A 16 -13.73 -17.24 -13.39
CA ALA A 16 -13.84 -18.67 -13.70
C ALA A 16 -13.94 -18.94 -15.21
N GLY A 17 -13.35 -20.03 -15.68
CA GLY A 17 -13.60 -20.57 -17.01
C GLY A 17 -15.00 -21.17 -17.13
N CYS A 18 -15.51 -21.21 -18.35
CA CYS A 18 -16.84 -21.71 -18.66
C CYS A 18 -16.80 -23.14 -19.22
N VAL A 19 -17.77 -23.98 -18.83
CA VAL A 19 -18.06 -25.26 -19.47
C VAL A 19 -19.28 -25.08 -20.36
N SER A 20 -19.10 -25.09 -21.68
CA SER A 20 -20.20 -25.04 -22.64
C SER A 20 -19.87 -25.79 -23.94
N PHE A 21 -20.91 -26.17 -24.65
CA PHE A 21 -20.82 -26.92 -25.91
C PHE A 21 -21.67 -26.24 -26.98
N ARG A 22 -21.19 -26.22 -28.19
CA ARG A 22 -21.90 -25.65 -29.33
C ARG A 22 -23.19 -26.43 -29.57
N LYS A 23 -24.29 -25.72 -29.69
CA LYS A 23 -25.60 -26.27 -30.09
C LYS A 23 -26.00 -25.68 -31.44
N GLU A 24 -25.95 -26.48 -32.47
CA GLU A 24 -26.38 -26.09 -33.82
C GLU A 24 -27.48 -27.03 -34.33
N LYS A 25 -28.33 -26.50 -35.21
CA LYS A 25 -29.39 -27.29 -35.82
C LYS A 25 -28.72 -28.39 -36.70
N PHE A 26 -29.12 -29.63 -36.52
CA PHE A 26 -28.57 -30.81 -37.19
C PHE A 26 -27.16 -31.27 -36.76
N VAL A 27 -26.55 -30.69 -35.72
CA VAL A 27 -25.29 -31.18 -35.18
C VAL A 27 -25.59 -31.77 -33.80
N SER A 28 -25.58 -33.11 -33.71
CA SER A 28 -25.92 -33.83 -32.46
C SER A 28 -24.88 -33.62 -31.37
N ARG A 29 -23.62 -33.36 -31.73
CA ARG A 29 -22.51 -33.10 -30.79
C ARG A 29 -21.65 -31.95 -31.31
N GLY A 30 -21.95 -30.73 -30.86
CA GLY A 30 -21.07 -29.61 -31.07
C GLY A 30 -19.86 -29.70 -30.13
N GLY A 31 -18.69 -29.29 -30.62
CA GLY A 31 -17.47 -29.30 -29.81
C GLY A 31 -17.56 -28.31 -28.61
N PRO A 32 -16.59 -28.35 -27.69
CA PRO A 32 -16.54 -27.41 -26.57
C PRO A 32 -16.37 -25.96 -27.05
N ASP A 33 -17.08 -25.04 -26.45
CA ASP A 33 -17.06 -23.61 -26.78
C ASP A 33 -17.05 -22.68 -25.56
N GLY A 34 -16.70 -23.19 -24.39
CA GLY A 34 -16.57 -22.39 -23.18
C GLY A 34 -15.28 -21.56 -23.18
N GLY A 35 -15.44 -20.24 -23.04
CA GLY A 35 -14.32 -19.30 -22.98
C GLY A 35 -13.61 -19.28 -21.62
N ASP A 36 -12.42 -18.69 -21.60
CA ASP A 36 -11.63 -18.45 -20.38
C ASP A 36 -12.26 -17.31 -19.57
N GLY A 37 -12.01 -17.28 -18.28
CA GLY A 37 -12.29 -16.09 -17.45
C GLY A 37 -11.40 -14.90 -17.81
N GLY A 38 -11.59 -13.76 -17.17
CA GLY A 38 -10.68 -12.61 -17.20
C GLY A 38 -9.71 -12.64 -16.03
N ASP A 39 -8.53 -12.06 -16.18
CA ASP A 39 -7.60 -11.87 -15.08
C ASP A 39 -8.16 -10.87 -14.05
N GLY A 40 -7.81 -11.01 -12.79
CA GLY A 40 -8.11 -10.02 -11.75
C GLY A 40 -7.31 -8.73 -11.96
N GLY A 41 -7.81 -7.61 -11.41
CA GLY A 41 -7.11 -6.33 -11.42
C GLY A 41 -5.88 -6.35 -10.51
N ASP A 42 -4.85 -5.65 -10.89
CA ASP A 42 -3.63 -5.46 -10.15
C ASP A 42 -3.77 -4.36 -9.07
N VAL A 43 -2.82 -4.27 -8.15
CA VAL A 43 -2.67 -3.15 -7.22
C VAL A 43 -1.43 -2.38 -7.57
N VAL A 44 -1.62 -1.12 -7.99
CA VAL A 44 -0.57 -0.21 -8.43
C VAL A 44 -0.45 0.97 -7.47
N LEU A 45 0.75 1.29 -7.05
CA LEU A 45 1.05 2.46 -6.24
C LEU A 45 1.57 3.59 -7.13
N ILE A 46 0.99 4.78 -6.97
CA ILE A 46 1.30 5.96 -7.79
C ILE A 46 1.87 7.06 -6.88
N PRO A 47 3.13 7.52 -7.08
CA PRO A 47 3.69 8.61 -6.29
C PRO A 47 3.15 9.97 -6.74
N ASP A 48 2.72 10.78 -5.77
CA ASP A 48 2.34 12.18 -6.00
C ASP A 48 3.25 13.12 -5.21
N LYS A 49 3.86 14.09 -5.93
CA LYS A 49 4.73 15.11 -5.35
C LYS A 49 3.98 16.19 -4.57
N ASN A 50 2.68 16.32 -4.80
CA ASN A 50 1.83 17.30 -4.12
C ASN A 50 1.19 16.75 -2.85
N MET A 51 1.30 15.45 -2.62
CA MET A 51 0.80 14.79 -1.42
C MET A 51 1.89 14.75 -0.36
N TYR A 52 1.62 15.30 0.83
CA TYR A 52 2.59 15.42 1.92
C TYR A 52 2.26 14.53 3.12
N ASP A 53 0.99 14.20 3.32
CA ASP A 53 0.51 13.40 4.44
C ASP A 53 -0.33 12.21 4.00
N LEU A 54 -0.74 11.40 4.97
CA LEU A 54 -1.53 10.19 4.79
C LEU A 54 -2.90 10.30 5.46
N ASP A 55 -3.41 11.53 5.70
CA ASP A 55 -4.67 11.77 6.40
C ASP A 55 -5.90 11.24 5.67
N CYS A 56 -5.81 11.09 4.35
CA CYS A 56 -6.87 10.50 3.55
C CYS A 56 -7.06 8.99 3.82
N PHE A 57 -6.14 8.35 4.54
CA PHE A 57 -6.21 6.93 4.86
C PHE A 57 -6.51 6.69 6.33
N TYR A 58 -7.31 5.64 6.60
CA TYR A 58 -7.54 5.13 7.95
C TYR A 58 -6.67 3.89 8.18
N ASP A 59 -6.25 3.68 9.44
CA ASP A 59 -5.46 2.52 9.78
C ASP A 59 -6.26 1.22 9.54
N LEU A 60 -5.58 0.23 8.94
CA LEU A 60 -6.16 -1.04 8.52
C LEU A 60 -7.28 -0.92 7.47
N GLN A 61 -7.37 0.20 6.77
CA GLN A 61 -8.30 0.37 5.67
C GLN A 61 -8.04 -0.67 4.59
N ARG A 62 -9.13 -1.25 4.08
CA ARG A 62 -9.08 -2.30 3.06
C ARG A 62 -9.40 -1.73 1.70
N PHE A 63 -8.54 -2.04 0.74
CA PHE A 63 -8.75 -1.72 -0.67
C PHE A 63 -8.68 -3.01 -1.47
N LYS A 64 -9.65 -3.20 -2.38
CA LYS A 64 -9.71 -4.37 -3.25
C LYS A 64 -9.81 -3.95 -4.71
N ALA A 65 -8.94 -4.51 -5.56
CA ALA A 65 -9.04 -4.39 -7.01
C ALA A 65 -10.22 -5.21 -7.52
N SER A 66 -10.71 -4.89 -8.71
CA SER A 66 -11.84 -5.59 -9.31
C SER A 66 -11.48 -7.01 -9.71
N SER A 67 -12.39 -7.96 -9.51
CA SER A 67 -12.22 -9.33 -9.99
C SER A 67 -12.45 -9.42 -11.49
N GLY A 68 -11.81 -10.37 -12.15
CA GLY A 68 -12.08 -10.72 -13.53
C GLY A 68 -13.47 -11.32 -13.72
N GLU A 69 -14.09 -11.05 -14.86
CA GLU A 69 -15.37 -11.64 -15.22
C GLU A 69 -15.24 -13.13 -15.59
N PRO A 70 -16.27 -13.94 -15.33
CA PRO A 70 -16.27 -15.33 -15.76
C PRO A 70 -16.33 -15.43 -17.29
N GLY A 71 -15.79 -16.51 -17.84
CA GLY A 71 -15.92 -16.87 -19.24
C GLY A 71 -17.36 -17.20 -19.63
N GLY A 72 -17.68 -17.02 -20.89
CA GLY A 72 -19.00 -17.26 -21.45
C GLY A 72 -19.02 -18.35 -22.52
N LYS A 73 -20.22 -18.66 -23.01
CA LYS A 73 -20.46 -19.54 -24.18
C LYS A 73 -19.91 -18.91 -25.46
N LYS A 74 -19.75 -19.72 -26.51
CA LYS A 74 -19.28 -19.29 -27.84
C LYS A 74 -17.88 -18.64 -27.79
N ASN A 75 -16.99 -19.24 -27.02
CA ASN A 75 -15.60 -18.81 -26.84
C ASN A 75 -15.46 -17.35 -26.33
N LYS A 76 -16.48 -16.82 -25.63
CA LYS A 76 -16.38 -15.49 -25.03
C LYS A 76 -15.53 -15.53 -23.77
N ASN A 77 -14.39 -14.87 -23.83
CA ASN A 77 -13.55 -14.68 -22.65
C ASN A 77 -14.17 -13.61 -21.73
N GLY A 78 -13.99 -13.77 -20.41
CA GLY A 78 -14.32 -12.77 -19.43
C GLY A 78 -13.40 -11.55 -19.56
N ARG A 79 -13.90 -10.37 -19.17
CA ARG A 79 -13.10 -9.14 -19.14
C ARG A 79 -12.16 -9.18 -17.95
N ARG A 80 -10.99 -8.57 -18.12
CA ARG A 80 -10.06 -8.33 -17.03
C ARG A 80 -10.67 -7.36 -16.01
N GLY A 81 -10.44 -7.58 -14.72
CA GLY A 81 -10.80 -6.65 -13.66
C GLY A 81 -10.00 -5.35 -13.76
N ASN A 82 -10.61 -4.24 -13.31
CA ASN A 82 -9.91 -2.96 -13.26
C ASN A 82 -8.85 -2.99 -12.16
N ASP A 83 -7.70 -2.41 -12.48
CA ASP A 83 -6.60 -2.23 -11.53
C ASP A 83 -7.00 -1.24 -10.42
N LEU A 84 -6.44 -1.44 -9.24
CA LEU A 84 -6.57 -0.53 -8.11
C LEU A 84 -5.35 0.37 -8.07
N GLU A 85 -5.56 1.64 -8.33
CA GLU A 85 -4.54 2.67 -8.24
C GLU A 85 -4.62 3.37 -6.88
N ILE A 86 -3.53 3.38 -6.13
CA ILE A 86 -3.44 4.06 -4.83
C ILE A 86 -2.36 5.14 -4.95
N THR A 87 -2.81 6.40 -4.84
CA THR A 87 -1.91 7.55 -4.83
C THR A 87 -1.32 7.75 -3.45
N LEU A 88 0.01 7.86 -3.38
CA LEU A 88 0.78 7.99 -2.15
C LEU A 88 1.80 9.13 -2.28
N PRO A 89 2.29 9.69 -1.16
CA PRO A 89 3.33 10.70 -1.20
C PRO A 89 4.57 10.21 -1.95
N TYR A 90 5.15 11.08 -2.79
CA TYR A 90 6.43 10.82 -3.45
C TYR A 90 7.52 10.53 -2.42
N ASN A 91 8.41 9.57 -2.70
CA ASN A 91 9.48 9.13 -1.80
C ASN A 91 8.99 8.54 -0.46
N CYS A 92 7.74 8.10 -0.33
CA CYS A 92 7.31 7.40 0.87
C CYS A 92 7.99 6.02 0.98
N GLU A 93 8.25 5.62 2.20
CA GLU A 93 8.75 4.30 2.54
C GLU A 93 7.56 3.35 2.71
N ILE A 94 7.61 2.22 2.01
CA ILE A 94 6.59 1.19 2.07
C ILE A 94 7.24 -0.07 2.60
N LYS A 95 6.77 -0.54 3.74
CA LYS A 95 7.22 -1.75 4.38
C LYS A 95 6.20 -2.86 4.21
N THR A 96 6.63 -3.93 3.57
CA THR A 96 5.86 -5.18 3.46
C THR A 96 6.49 -6.23 4.38
N LYS A 97 5.86 -7.40 4.48
CA LYS A 97 6.41 -8.51 5.30
C LYS A 97 7.81 -8.92 4.85
N ASP A 98 8.08 -8.86 3.55
CA ASP A 98 9.27 -9.45 2.95
C ASP A 98 10.32 -8.42 2.53
N ARG A 99 9.93 -7.15 2.39
CA ARG A 99 10.83 -6.09 1.87
C ARG A 99 10.39 -4.69 2.25
N ASN A 100 11.34 -3.74 2.18
CA ASN A 100 11.09 -2.31 2.24
C ASN A 100 11.40 -1.71 0.87
N LEU A 101 10.58 -0.76 0.42
CA LEU A 101 10.76 -0.06 -0.84
C LEU A 101 10.48 1.43 -0.68
N ILE A 102 11.06 2.24 -1.54
CA ILE A 102 10.81 3.68 -1.62
C ILE A 102 10.07 3.97 -2.92
N LEU A 103 8.91 4.62 -2.80
CA LEU A 103 8.04 4.91 -3.92
C LEU A 103 8.46 6.20 -4.63
N ASN A 104 9.21 6.08 -5.74
CA ASN A 104 9.64 7.21 -6.58
C ASN A 104 9.07 7.17 -8.00
N LYS A 105 8.51 6.06 -8.41
CA LYS A 105 7.83 5.82 -9.70
C LYS A 105 6.62 4.92 -9.48
N ASN A 106 5.75 4.82 -10.49
CA ASN A 106 4.62 3.87 -10.44
C ASN A 106 5.15 2.46 -10.18
N TYR A 107 4.54 1.77 -9.24
CA TYR A 107 4.99 0.48 -8.78
C TYR A 107 3.85 -0.53 -8.73
N LEU A 108 3.98 -1.63 -9.47
CA LEU A 108 3.07 -2.77 -9.38
C LEU A 108 3.38 -3.55 -8.11
N LEU A 109 2.55 -3.41 -7.08
CA LEU A 109 2.77 -4.03 -5.78
C LEU A 109 2.27 -5.47 -5.72
N ILE A 110 1.04 -5.72 -6.20
CA ILE A 110 0.39 -7.03 -6.16
C ILE A 110 -0.25 -7.28 -7.51
N LYS A 111 0.07 -8.42 -8.10
CA LYS A 111 -0.57 -8.88 -9.34
C LYS A 111 -1.94 -9.49 -9.04
N GLY A 112 -2.91 -9.27 -9.92
CA GLY A 112 -4.21 -9.91 -9.88
C GLY A 112 -4.13 -11.43 -10.02
N GLY A 113 -5.17 -12.13 -9.58
CA GLY A 113 -5.30 -13.56 -9.75
C GLY A 113 -5.44 -13.94 -11.23
N GLU A 114 -4.82 -15.03 -11.64
CA GLU A 114 -4.90 -15.51 -13.02
C GLU A 114 -6.31 -16.04 -13.35
N LYS A 115 -6.71 -15.83 -14.58
CA LYS A 115 -7.97 -16.34 -15.11
C LYS A 115 -8.05 -17.86 -15.08
N GLY A 116 -9.26 -18.40 -14.91
CA GLY A 116 -9.55 -19.81 -15.09
C GLY A 116 -9.71 -20.17 -16.57
N ARG A 117 -9.19 -21.33 -16.95
CA ARG A 117 -9.32 -21.85 -18.31
C ARG A 117 -10.70 -22.44 -18.56
N GLY A 118 -11.31 -22.12 -19.72
CA GLY A 118 -12.55 -22.73 -20.19
C GLY A 118 -12.35 -24.14 -20.72
N ASN A 119 -13.47 -24.89 -20.89
CA ASN A 119 -13.40 -26.29 -21.30
C ASN A 119 -12.72 -26.51 -22.67
N VAL A 120 -12.69 -25.54 -23.54
CA VAL A 120 -11.96 -25.62 -24.83
C VAL A 120 -10.48 -25.94 -24.61
N LYS A 121 -9.86 -25.46 -23.56
CA LYS A 121 -8.44 -25.68 -23.24
C LYS A 121 -8.14 -27.11 -22.74
N PHE A 122 -9.18 -27.86 -22.36
CA PHE A 122 -9.08 -29.24 -21.92
C PHE A 122 -9.37 -30.25 -23.03
N LYS A 123 -9.63 -29.76 -24.24
CA LYS A 123 -9.82 -30.62 -25.45
C LYS A 123 -8.51 -31.29 -25.80
N SER A 124 -8.60 -32.59 -26.08
CA SER A 124 -7.49 -33.41 -26.61
C SER A 124 -8.01 -34.44 -27.57
N SER A 125 -7.10 -35.16 -28.27
CA SER A 125 -7.47 -36.27 -29.18
C SER A 125 -8.27 -37.37 -28.48
N ILE A 126 -8.02 -37.60 -27.16
CA ILE A 126 -8.69 -38.62 -26.35
C ILE A 126 -9.95 -38.05 -25.70
N ASN A 127 -9.97 -36.76 -25.35
CA ASN A 127 -11.12 -36.10 -24.70
C ASN A 127 -11.64 -34.99 -25.61
N GLN A 128 -12.61 -35.30 -26.47
CA GLN A 128 -13.20 -34.33 -27.38
C GLN A 128 -14.37 -33.56 -26.77
N GLU A 129 -14.95 -34.06 -25.66
CA GLU A 129 -16.04 -33.45 -24.93
C GLU A 129 -15.61 -33.14 -23.45
N PRO A 130 -14.70 -32.18 -23.23
CA PRO A 130 -14.21 -31.88 -21.89
C PRO A 130 -15.30 -31.20 -21.03
N LEU A 131 -15.59 -31.80 -19.88
CA LEU A 131 -16.52 -31.31 -18.87
C LEU A 131 -15.83 -30.54 -17.75
N LEU A 132 -14.53 -30.32 -17.91
CA LEU A 132 -13.70 -29.60 -16.94
C LEU A 132 -13.54 -28.14 -17.33
N ALA A 133 -13.53 -27.27 -16.36
CA ALA A 133 -13.06 -25.91 -16.45
C ALA A 133 -12.30 -25.58 -15.17
N GLU A 134 -11.57 -24.49 -15.20
CA GLU A 134 -10.75 -24.02 -14.08
C GLU A 134 -11.40 -22.80 -13.45
N TYR A 135 -11.45 -22.77 -12.12
CA TYR A 135 -11.81 -21.56 -11.38
C TYR A 135 -10.64 -20.59 -11.43
N GLY A 136 -10.94 -19.29 -11.47
CA GLY A 136 -9.88 -18.28 -11.41
C GLY A 136 -9.13 -18.32 -10.09
N GLU A 137 -7.92 -17.86 -10.14
CA GLU A 137 -7.08 -17.78 -8.96
C GLU A 137 -7.57 -16.68 -8.01
N LYS A 138 -7.50 -16.92 -6.71
CA LYS A 138 -7.85 -15.90 -5.70
C LYS A 138 -6.81 -14.78 -5.70
N GLY A 139 -7.28 -13.55 -5.57
CA GLY A 139 -6.42 -12.40 -5.34
C GLY A 139 -5.61 -12.52 -4.06
N THR A 140 -4.42 -11.96 -4.08
CA THR A 140 -3.50 -11.95 -2.95
C THR A 140 -3.85 -10.84 -1.98
N ILE A 141 -3.78 -11.12 -0.68
CA ILE A 141 -3.98 -10.16 0.40
C ILE A 141 -2.62 -9.78 0.97
N MET A 142 -2.33 -8.49 1.03
CA MET A 142 -1.07 -7.96 1.57
C MET A 142 -1.34 -6.83 2.55
N LYS A 143 -0.75 -6.92 3.74
CA LYS A 143 -0.69 -5.82 4.70
C LYS A 143 0.60 -5.05 4.46
N ILE A 144 0.49 -3.73 4.33
CA ILE A 144 1.61 -2.81 4.16
C ILE A 144 1.58 -1.72 5.22
N GLU A 145 2.76 -1.25 5.60
CA GLU A 145 2.97 -0.07 6.41
C GLU A 145 3.58 1.01 5.52
N ILE A 146 3.00 2.19 5.52
CA ILE A 146 3.45 3.33 4.72
C ILE A 146 3.92 4.42 5.65
N LYS A 147 5.11 4.96 5.40
CA LYS A 147 5.67 6.12 6.10
C LYS A 147 5.99 7.21 5.09
N SER A 148 5.43 8.39 5.28
CA SER A 148 5.72 9.54 4.42
C SER A 148 7.06 10.14 4.79
N ASN A 149 8.03 10.10 3.86
CA ASN A 149 9.29 10.85 3.98
C ASN A 149 9.14 12.29 3.43
N ASN A 150 7.98 12.61 2.90
CA ASN A 150 7.65 13.92 2.35
C ASN A 150 7.07 14.86 3.41
N PHE A 151 6.92 14.38 4.63
CA PHE A 151 6.37 15.11 5.76
C PHE A 151 7.28 16.28 6.14
N PRO A 152 6.75 17.48 6.45
CA PRO A 152 7.56 18.60 6.90
C PRO A 152 8.31 18.25 8.20
N GLU A 153 9.57 18.64 8.28
CA GLU A 153 10.40 18.39 9.47
C GLU A 153 10.47 19.58 10.42
N ILE A 154 10.17 20.78 9.89
CA ILE A 154 10.25 22.05 10.60
C ILE A 154 8.90 22.73 10.53
N ALA A 155 8.37 23.18 11.66
CA ALA A 155 7.17 24.01 11.73
C ALA A 155 7.53 25.46 12.12
N ILE A 156 6.89 26.43 11.46
CA ILE A 156 6.91 27.85 11.91
C ILE A 156 5.55 28.14 12.52
N ILE A 157 5.55 28.55 13.78
CA ILE A 157 4.35 28.93 14.54
C ILE A 157 4.51 30.34 15.11
N GLY A 158 3.41 31.01 15.33
CA GLY A 158 3.41 32.38 15.89
C GLY A 158 2.02 33.01 15.80
N GLU A 159 1.88 34.23 16.35
CA GLU A 159 0.66 35.04 16.21
C GLU A 159 0.45 35.51 14.76
N SER A 160 -0.79 35.94 14.45
CA SER A 160 -1.05 36.67 13.23
C SER A 160 -0.15 37.90 13.13
N ASN A 161 0.38 38.15 11.93
CA ASN A 161 1.30 39.28 11.65
C ASN A 161 2.63 39.26 12.44
N SER A 162 3.02 38.11 13.03
CA SER A 162 4.32 37.98 13.72
C SER A 162 5.51 37.74 12.76
N GLY A 163 5.31 37.86 11.46
CA GLY A 163 6.36 37.70 10.46
C GLY A 163 6.68 36.27 10.04
N LYS A 164 5.79 35.30 10.31
CA LYS A 164 5.98 33.88 9.89
C LYS A 164 6.26 33.73 8.42
N SER A 165 5.37 34.27 7.56
CA SER A 165 5.49 34.17 6.10
C SER A 165 6.72 34.91 5.58
N TRP A 166 7.10 36.02 6.22
CA TRP A 166 8.35 36.73 5.90
C TRP A 166 9.56 35.84 6.23
N LEU A 167 9.56 35.17 7.39
CA LEU A 167 10.60 34.25 7.80
C LEU A 167 10.69 33.05 6.83
N LEU A 168 9.55 32.45 6.47
CA LEU A 168 9.49 31.36 5.53
C LEU A 168 10.09 31.74 4.17
N ASN A 169 9.69 32.89 3.63
CA ASN A 169 10.23 33.40 2.36
C ASN A 169 11.73 33.65 2.41
N LYS A 170 12.24 34.19 3.51
CA LYS A 170 13.68 34.46 3.69
C LYS A 170 14.49 33.16 3.85
N LEU A 171 13.95 32.15 4.50
CA LEU A 171 14.63 30.87 4.65
C LEU A 171 14.71 30.11 3.33
N THR A 172 13.63 30.08 2.57
CA THR A 172 13.48 29.12 1.47
C THR A 172 13.82 29.68 0.11
N GLU A 173 13.85 31.03 -0.08
CA GLU A 173 14.08 31.69 -1.38
C GLU A 173 13.21 31.14 -2.53
N SER A 174 12.19 30.40 -2.21
CA SER A 174 11.37 29.63 -3.15
C SER A 174 9.93 30.14 -3.21
N LYS A 175 9.24 29.85 -4.30
CA LYS A 175 7.80 30.09 -4.40
C LYS A 175 7.07 29.21 -3.40
N ILE A 176 6.38 29.84 -2.47
CA ILE A 176 5.53 29.16 -1.47
C ILE A 176 4.41 28.45 -2.21
N LYS A 177 4.18 27.18 -1.88
CA LYS A 177 3.02 26.41 -2.34
C LYS A 177 2.03 26.27 -1.19
N GLU A 178 0.75 26.55 -1.49
CA GLU A 178 -0.33 26.18 -0.57
C GLU A 178 -0.45 24.66 -0.56
N ALA A 179 -0.53 24.10 0.64
CA ALA A 179 -0.80 22.68 0.80
C ALA A 179 -2.27 22.50 1.20
N ASP A 180 -2.97 21.66 0.44
CA ASP A 180 -4.34 21.28 0.76
C ASP A 180 -4.35 20.25 1.87
N TYR A 181 -4.65 20.72 3.08
CA TYR A 181 -4.85 19.84 4.22
C TYR A 181 -6.35 19.71 4.52
N LEU A 182 -6.81 18.49 4.62
CA LEU A 182 -8.18 18.17 5.02
C LEU A 182 -8.44 18.76 6.42
N PHE A 183 -9.58 19.45 6.58
CA PHE A 183 -10.09 20.02 7.86
C PHE A 183 -9.51 21.36 8.31
N THR A 184 -8.80 22.12 7.49
CA THR A 184 -8.35 23.48 7.85
C THR A 184 -9.06 24.54 6.99
N THR A 185 -9.65 25.55 7.63
CA THR A 185 -10.22 26.73 6.95
C THR A 185 -9.14 27.68 6.43
N GLN A 186 -7.94 27.59 6.96
CA GLN A 186 -6.75 28.30 6.52
C GLN A 186 -5.71 27.26 6.15
N LYS A 187 -5.27 27.28 4.89
CA LYS A 187 -4.29 26.33 4.37
C LYS A 187 -2.90 26.66 4.90
N PRO A 188 -2.18 25.71 5.51
CA PRO A 188 -0.79 25.91 5.85
C PRO A 188 0.07 25.98 4.59
N TYR A 189 1.15 26.75 4.65
CA TYR A 189 2.09 26.90 3.56
C TYR A 189 3.28 25.99 3.76
N VAL A 190 3.64 25.23 2.73
CA VAL A 190 4.84 24.37 2.74
C VAL A 190 5.86 24.91 1.76
N ALA A 191 7.09 25.04 2.23
CA ALA A 191 8.22 25.46 1.42
C ALA A 191 9.42 24.54 1.67
N GLN A 192 10.37 24.55 0.73
CA GLN A 192 11.56 23.71 0.77
C GLN A 192 12.79 24.57 1.01
N LEU A 193 13.56 24.23 2.04
CA LEU A 193 14.88 24.78 2.30
C LEU A 193 15.91 23.83 1.69
N LYS A 194 16.68 24.28 0.72
CA LYS A 194 17.66 23.47 -0.01
C LYS A 194 19.05 24.07 0.08
N ASN A 195 20.04 23.20 0.08
CA ASN A 195 21.40 23.48 -0.35
C ASN A 195 21.84 22.34 -1.28
N ASP A 196 23.09 22.36 -1.75
CA ASP A 196 23.61 21.37 -2.71
C ASP A 196 23.54 19.92 -2.23
N ILE A 197 23.40 19.68 -0.91
CA ILE A 197 23.47 18.36 -0.29
C ILE A 197 22.15 17.97 0.39
N ASN A 198 21.47 18.93 1.03
CA ASN A 198 20.32 18.66 1.91
C ASN A 198 19.09 19.42 1.48
N GLU A 199 17.92 18.78 1.64
CA GLU A 199 16.61 19.38 1.41
C GLU A 199 15.74 19.14 2.64
N VAL A 200 15.22 20.23 3.23
CA VAL A 200 14.36 20.19 4.42
C VAL A 200 13.04 20.88 4.11
N LYS A 201 11.91 20.30 4.52
CA LYS A 201 10.60 20.89 4.34
C LYS A 201 10.18 21.64 5.59
N ILE A 202 9.69 22.86 5.36
CA ILE A 202 9.21 23.76 6.39
C ILE A 202 7.73 24.02 6.16
N ILE A 203 6.94 23.89 7.21
CA ILE A 203 5.51 24.23 7.20
C ILE A 203 5.25 25.47 8.04
N GLU A 204 4.50 26.42 7.50
CA GLU A 204 3.96 27.54 8.25
C GLU A 204 2.54 27.20 8.71
N ILE A 205 2.30 27.27 10.02
CA ILE A 205 0.99 27.05 10.61
C ILE A 205 0.37 28.42 10.94
N PRO A 206 -0.74 28.77 10.28
CA PRO A 206 -1.42 30.04 10.54
C PRO A 206 -2.09 30.05 11.91
N ASP A 207 -2.12 31.19 12.56
CA ASP A 207 -2.88 31.48 13.80
C ASP A 207 -2.77 30.45 14.93
N PHE A 208 -1.58 29.87 15.11
CA PHE A 208 -1.36 28.78 16.07
C PHE A 208 -1.72 29.15 17.53
N PHE A 209 -1.61 30.42 17.91
CA PHE A 209 -1.92 30.86 19.27
C PHE A 209 -3.41 31.13 19.52
N ASN A 210 -4.28 31.02 18.52
CA ASN A 210 -5.71 30.95 18.71
C ASN A 210 -6.10 29.51 19.13
N PHE A 211 -6.47 29.31 20.40
CA PHE A 211 -6.56 27.98 21.03
C PHE A 211 -7.52 27.00 20.38
N GLU A 212 -8.65 27.44 19.86
CA GLU A 212 -9.62 26.54 19.20
C GLU A 212 -9.10 25.94 17.89
N LYS A 213 -8.22 26.69 17.22
CA LYS A 213 -7.58 26.23 15.98
C LYS A 213 -6.28 25.45 16.21
N ALA A 214 -5.54 25.79 17.28
CA ALA A 214 -4.25 25.21 17.60
C ALA A 214 -4.31 23.72 17.94
N GLU A 215 -5.38 23.25 18.59
CA GLU A 215 -5.51 21.86 19.00
C GLU A 215 -5.49 20.88 17.82
N LYS A 216 -5.97 21.31 16.65
CA LYS A 216 -5.95 20.52 15.43
C LYS A 216 -4.54 20.27 14.88
N PHE A 217 -3.60 21.18 15.21
CA PHE A 217 -2.21 21.10 14.74
C PHE A 217 -1.25 20.45 15.75
N ILE A 218 -1.69 20.18 16.97
CA ILE A 218 -0.84 19.51 17.99
C ILE A 218 -0.33 18.14 17.54
N PRO A 219 -1.15 17.26 16.92
CA PRO A 219 -0.65 15.99 16.40
C PRO A 219 0.46 16.17 15.37
N LEU A 220 0.33 17.18 14.50
CA LEU A 220 1.34 17.54 13.49
C LEU A 220 2.67 17.93 14.16
N LEU A 221 2.61 18.79 15.18
CA LEU A 221 3.81 19.28 15.87
C LEU A 221 4.59 18.17 16.60
N LYS A 222 3.93 17.09 17.00
CA LYS A 222 4.59 15.95 17.66
C LYS A 222 5.61 15.24 16.76
N ASP A 223 5.39 15.27 15.46
CA ASP A 223 6.22 14.60 14.45
C ASP A 223 7.30 15.54 13.85
N MET A 224 7.32 16.82 14.27
CA MET A 224 8.33 17.79 13.85
C MET A 224 9.65 17.61 14.59
N LYS A 225 10.76 17.78 13.87
CA LYS A 225 12.11 17.78 14.47
C LYS A 225 12.41 19.13 15.14
N VAL A 226 11.97 20.22 14.50
CA VAL A 226 12.20 21.58 14.96
C VAL A 226 10.92 22.41 14.85
N ILE A 227 10.64 23.21 15.86
CA ILE A 227 9.57 24.21 15.84
C ILE A 227 10.21 25.60 16.00
N LEU A 228 10.08 26.42 14.96
CA LEU A 228 10.44 27.82 14.97
C LEU A 228 9.27 28.65 15.48
N ILE A 229 9.51 29.50 16.46
CA ILE A 229 8.48 30.33 17.10
C ILE A 229 8.79 31.77 16.81
N THR A 230 7.91 32.46 16.08
CA THR A 230 8.03 33.91 15.86
C THR A 230 7.45 34.66 17.06
N ILE A 231 8.28 35.48 17.70
CA ILE A 231 7.96 36.26 18.91
C ILE A 231 7.83 37.73 18.51
N PRO A 232 6.68 38.38 18.71
CA PRO A 232 6.52 39.80 18.44
C PRO A 232 7.25 40.67 19.47
N GLU A 233 7.65 41.87 19.04
CA GLU A 233 8.46 42.80 19.83
C GLU A 233 7.78 43.30 21.10
N LYS A 234 6.45 43.37 21.15
CA LYS A 234 5.71 43.95 22.29
C LYS A 234 5.78 43.03 23.52
N LYS A 235 6.30 43.57 24.64
CA LYS A 235 6.55 42.87 25.90
C LYS A 235 5.32 42.14 26.48
N ALA A 236 4.14 42.72 26.38
CA ALA A 236 2.89 42.11 26.85
C ALA A 236 2.50 40.85 26.06
N HIS A 237 2.82 40.79 24.82
CA HIS A 237 2.61 39.60 23.96
C HIS A 237 3.64 38.50 24.21
N LYS A 238 4.86 38.87 24.68
CA LYS A 238 5.93 37.93 24.96
C LYS A 238 5.56 37.05 26.17
N ASP A 239 5.09 37.63 27.27
CA ASP A 239 4.66 36.89 28.46
C ASP A 239 3.47 35.95 28.18
N TYR A 240 2.57 36.38 27.31
CA TYR A 240 1.44 35.56 26.87
C TYR A 240 1.88 34.35 26.04
N ILE A 241 2.80 34.55 25.11
CA ILE A 241 3.37 33.48 24.30
C ILE A 241 4.15 32.51 25.18
N GLU A 242 4.96 32.97 26.12
CA GLU A 242 5.73 32.13 27.04
C GLU A 242 4.82 31.20 27.85
N LYS A 243 3.74 31.72 28.41
CA LYS A 243 2.74 30.92 29.14
C LYS A 243 2.10 29.84 28.26
N LYS A 244 1.81 30.15 26.99
CA LYS A 244 1.27 29.20 26.06
C LYS A 244 2.30 28.15 25.62
N LEU A 245 3.56 28.54 25.47
CA LEU A 245 4.66 27.62 25.16
C LEU A 245 4.91 26.59 26.26
N VAL A 246 4.78 27.00 27.55
CA VAL A 246 4.87 26.07 28.67
C VAL A 246 3.79 24.98 28.57
N LYS A 247 2.56 25.37 28.26
CA LYS A 247 1.46 24.41 28.01
C LYS A 247 1.69 23.52 26.77
N LEU A 248 2.28 24.09 25.74
CA LEU A 248 2.61 23.35 24.52
C LEU A 248 3.71 22.32 24.77
N LYS A 249 4.76 22.67 25.50
CA LYS A 249 5.84 21.74 25.89
C LYS A 249 5.31 20.49 26.60
N GLY A 250 4.30 20.64 27.44
CA GLY A 250 3.66 19.51 28.14
C GLY A 250 2.86 18.58 27.18
N LYS A 251 2.46 19.08 26.02
CA LYS A 251 1.68 18.32 25.02
C LYS A 251 2.53 17.75 23.88
N ILE A 252 3.72 18.29 23.65
CA ILE A 252 4.68 17.85 22.62
C ILE A 252 5.77 17.03 23.29
N ALA A 253 6.08 15.87 22.76
CA ALA A 253 7.12 15.00 23.32
C ALA A 253 8.49 15.71 23.34
N ASN A 254 9.36 15.32 24.30
CA ASN A 254 10.70 15.88 24.51
C ASN A 254 11.68 15.74 23.32
N THR A 255 11.23 15.22 22.19
CA THR A 255 12.02 14.96 20.98
C THR A 255 12.15 16.17 20.06
N CYS A 256 11.36 17.21 20.28
CA CYS A 256 11.31 18.37 19.39
C CYS A 256 12.17 19.53 19.92
N LYS A 257 13.07 20.07 19.07
CA LYS A 257 13.86 21.25 19.38
C LYS A 257 13.02 22.50 19.17
N LEU A 258 12.78 23.28 20.23
CA LEU A 258 12.09 24.56 20.15
C LEU A 258 13.10 25.69 19.97
N ILE A 259 12.94 26.49 18.93
CA ILE A 259 13.79 27.65 18.62
C ILE A 259 12.91 28.88 18.55
N GLY A 260 13.11 29.82 19.45
CA GLY A 260 12.45 31.13 19.40
C GLY A 260 13.21 32.09 18.49
N MET A 261 12.51 32.79 17.62
CA MET A 261 13.05 33.83 16.74
C MET A 261 12.30 35.13 16.98
N GLU A 262 13.00 36.16 17.42
CA GLU A 262 12.48 37.52 17.48
C GLU A 262 12.68 38.18 16.13
N ILE A 263 11.58 38.53 15.46
CA ILE A 263 11.62 39.22 14.17
C ILE A 263 11.42 40.71 14.43
N TRP A 264 12.48 41.47 14.23
CA TRP A 264 12.50 42.91 14.42
C TRP A 264 12.26 43.63 13.10
N THR A 265 11.35 44.57 13.09
CA THR A 265 11.10 45.46 11.94
C THR A 265 12.04 46.65 11.88
N ASN A 266 12.66 47.06 13.01
CA ASN A 266 13.69 48.10 13.05
C ASN A 266 14.53 48.01 14.33
N ASN A 267 15.85 48.14 14.13
CA ASN A 267 16.96 48.45 15.04
C ASN A 267 16.81 48.17 16.56
N GLU A 268 17.82 47.41 16.99
CA GLU A 268 18.38 47.29 18.35
C GLU A 268 18.10 46.01 19.14
N LEU A 269 19.24 45.51 19.56
CA LEU A 269 19.58 44.27 20.22
C LEU A 269 19.22 44.29 21.73
N ASN A 270 18.83 43.18 22.19
CA ASN A 270 19.33 42.40 23.33
C ASN A 270 18.24 41.50 23.87
N HIS A 271 18.50 40.20 23.97
CA HIS A 271 18.27 39.47 25.19
C HIS A 271 18.50 37.96 25.08
N LYS A 272 19.16 37.46 26.08
CA LYS A 272 19.34 36.08 26.50
C LYS A 272 17.99 35.49 26.89
N ASN A 273 17.62 34.32 26.37
CA ASN A 273 16.99 33.30 27.21
C ASN A 273 16.39 32.15 26.41
N LEU A 274 16.56 30.94 26.86
CA LEU A 274 15.89 29.65 26.63
C LEU A 274 15.66 29.19 25.20
N TYR A 275 15.71 30.09 24.23
CA TYR A 275 15.64 29.91 22.80
C TYR A 275 16.86 30.56 22.19
N ALA A 276 17.49 29.95 21.21
CA ALA A 276 18.56 30.63 20.49
C ALA A 276 17.96 31.86 19.81
N ASN A 277 18.33 33.07 20.29
CA ASN A 277 17.92 34.33 19.69
C ASN A 277 18.79 34.56 18.45
N TYR A 278 18.18 34.52 17.29
CA TYR A 278 18.84 34.81 16.06
C TYR A 278 18.46 36.23 15.58
N ASN A 279 19.45 37.11 15.57
CA ASN A 279 19.31 38.42 14.92
C ASN A 279 19.64 38.31 13.42
N LYS A 280 19.50 39.43 12.67
CA LYS A 280 19.73 39.44 11.23
C LYS A 280 21.11 38.91 10.80
N GLN A 281 22.14 39.06 11.66
CA GLN A 281 23.50 38.65 11.33
C GLN A 281 23.70 37.12 11.42
N ASN A 282 22.91 36.44 12.26
CA ASN A 282 23.01 34.99 12.50
C ASN A 282 22.02 34.18 11.67
N PHE A 283 21.33 34.82 10.72
CA PHE A 283 20.31 34.13 9.90
C PHE A 283 20.90 32.98 9.08
N MET A 284 22.13 33.12 8.57
CA MET A 284 22.84 32.07 7.83
C MET A 284 23.21 30.88 8.73
N GLU A 285 23.48 31.12 10.02
CA GLU A 285 23.72 30.06 10.99
C GLU A 285 22.46 29.25 11.25
N VAL A 286 21.31 29.93 11.41
CA VAL A 286 19.99 29.25 11.51
C VAL A 286 19.74 28.37 10.32
N LYS A 287 19.92 28.90 9.11
CA LYS A 287 19.74 28.16 7.85
C LYS A 287 20.64 26.92 7.85
N LYS A 288 21.89 27.07 8.27
CA LYS A 288 22.86 25.97 8.34
C LYS A 288 22.47 24.93 9.41
N ASP A 289 22.04 25.38 10.59
CA ASP A 289 21.60 24.49 11.67
C ASP A 289 20.36 23.71 11.29
N LEU A 290 19.39 24.35 10.62
CA LEU A 290 18.17 23.69 10.16
C LEU A 290 18.49 22.62 9.10
N LEU A 291 19.42 22.87 8.19
CA LEU A 291 19.87 21.90 7.20
C LEU A 291 20.68 20.75 7.83
N ASN A 292 21.38 21.01 8.94
CA ASN A 292 22.14 19.98 9.66
C ASN A 292 21.26 19.03 10.48
N THR A 293 19.99 19.36 10.73
CA THR A 293 19.07 18.45 11.45
C THR A 293 18.79 17.16 10.72
N GLN A 294 19.11 17.08 9.41
CA GLN A 294 18.98 15.86 8.60
C GLN A 294 20.12 14.86 8.76
N LYS A 295 21.23 15.18 9.42
CA LYS A 295 22.44 14.31 9.44
C LYS A 295 22.28 12.97 10.18
N THR A 296 21.14 12.71 10.80
CA THR A 296 20.84 11.43 11.41
C THR A 296 19.72 10.74 10.64
N GLU A 297 20.05 9.65 9.96
CA GLU A 297 19.16 8.66 9.36
C GLU A 297 18.65 8.85 7.93
N HIS A 298 19.53 8.95 6.95
CA HIS A 298 19.18 8.46 5.60
C HIS A 298 20.41 7.80 4.92
N ILE A 299 20.87 6.68 5.44
CA ILE A 299 21.48 5.69 4.57
C ILE A 299 20.34 4.91 3.94
N LEU A 300 19.73 5.53 2.94
CA LEU A 300 18.81 4.82 2.07
C LEU A 300 19.67 3.98 1.13
N THR A 301 19.77 2.70 1.41
CA THR A 301 20.16 1.75 0.39
C THR A 301 19.14 1.87 -0.74
N ASN A 302 19.54 2.53 -1.82
CA ASN A 302 18.83 2.49 -3.10
C ASN A 302 18.92 1.06 -3.65
N ASN A 303 18.15 0.17 -3.10
CA ASN A 303 17.83 -1.06 -3.79
C ASN A 303 16.78 -0.70 -4.86
N ASN A 304 17.30 -0.14 -5.97
CA ASN A 304 16.58 -0.10 -7.23
C ASN A 304 16.50 -1.54 -7.77
N GLU A 305 15.88 -2.42 -7.03
CA GLU A 305 15.47 -3.69 -7.60
C GLU A 305 14.30 -3.39 -8.52
N GLU A 306 14.57 -3.44 -9.83
CA GLU A 306 13.52 -3.61 -10.81
C GLU A 306 12.64 -4.77 -10.35
N TYR A 307 11.33 -4.58 -10.49
CA TYR A 307 10.36 -5.62 -10.20
C TYR A 307 10.71 -6.88 -10.99
N THR A 308 11.49 -7.74 -10.41
CA THR A 308 11.59 -9.13 -10.82
C THR A 308 10.37 -9.80 -10.23
N HIS A 309 9.47 -10.23 -11.08
CA HIS A 309 8.38 -11.14 -10.73
C HIS A 309 9.01 -12.27 -9.92
N ASN A 310 8.84 -12.24 -8.59
CA ASN A 310 9.13 -13.42 -7.80
C ASN A 310 8.17 -14.49 -8.29
N PRO A 311 8.66 -15.49 -9.05
CA PRO A 311 7.82 -16.63 -9.35
C PRO A 311 7.36 -17.13 -7.98
N ARG A 312 6.06 -17.34 -7.84
CA ARG A 312 5.54 -17.98 -6.63
C ARG A 312 6.46 -19.12 -6.30
N ILE A 313 6.91 -19.19 -5.06
CA ILE A 313 7.53 -20.40 -4.55
C ILE A 313 6.39 -21.43 -4.53
N ILE A 314 6.18 -22.04 -5.69
CA ILE A 314 5.42 -23.27 -5.76
C ILE A 314 6.27 -24.23 -4.94
N ASN A 315 5.78 -24.61 -3.78
CA ASN A 315 6.35 -25.73 -3.03
C ASN A 315 6.20 -26.96 -3.92
N GLN A 316 7.18 -27.18 -4.81
CA GLN A 316 7.13 -28.09 -5.95
C GLN A 316 7.13 -29.58 -5.57
N ASN A 317 7.10 -29.94 -4.28
CA ASN A 317 7.39 -31.31 -3.88
C ASN A 317 6.25 -32.08 -3.21
N LYS A 318 5.11 -31.49 -2.88
CA LYS A 318 4.00 -32.29 -2.33
C LYS A 318 2.66 -31.82 -2.89
N LEU A 319 2.02 -32.70 -3.68
CA LEU A 319 0.69 -32.46 -4.24
C LEU A 319 -0.40 -32.49 -3.16
N TYR A 320 -0.12 -33.09 -2.00
CA TYR A 320 -1.06 -33.24 -0.90
C TYR A 320 -0.37 -33.34 0.47
N SER A 321 -1.15 -33.24 1.54
CA SER A 321 -0.79 -33.62 2.90
C SER A 321 -1.68 -34.75 3.40
N TYR A 322 -1.10 -35.77 4.05
CA TYR A 322 -1.84 -36.90 4.59
C TYR A 322 -1.93 -36.85 6.10
N PHE A 323 -3.14 -37.01 6.62
CA PHE A 323 -3.45 -37.08 8.04
C PHE A 323 -3.86 -38.52 8.43
N SER A 324 -2.94 -39.28 9.00
CA SER A 324 -3.13 -40.70 9.34
C SER A 324 -4.26 -40.94 10.36
N LYS A 325 -4.47 -40.01 11.31
CA LYS A 325 -5.54 -40.13 12.32
C LYS A 325 -6.95 -40.14 11.75
N THR A 326 -7.18 -39.36 10.69
CA THR A 326 -8.48 -39.20 10.02
C THR A 326 -8.55 -39.93 8.69
N ASN A 327 -7.46 -40.58 8.27
CA ASN A 327 -7.31 -41.22 6.97
C ASN A 327 -7.69 -40.27 5.82
N THR A 328 -7.21 -39.01 5.90
CA THR A 328 -7.60 -37.93 4.98
C THR A 328 -6.40 -37.41 4.22
N ILE A 329 -6.54 -37.27 2.89
CA ILE A 329 -5.57 -36.69 1.97
C ILE A 329 -6.04 -35.32 1.60
N ASN A 330 -5.41 -34.25 2.10
CA ASN A 330 -5.74 -32.88 1.72
C ASN A 330 -4.90 -32.45 0.51
N VAL A 331 -5.54 -32.08 -0.58
CA VAL A 331 -4.88 -31.61 -1.80
C VAL A 331 -4.31 -30.21 -1.58
N LEU A 332 -3.05 -30.00 -1.98
CA LEU A 332 -2.32 -28.73 -1.85
C LEU A 332 -2.01 -28.07 -3.20
N ASP A 333 -2.10 -28.81 -4.31
CA ASP A 333 -1.83 -28.29 -5.66
C ASP A 333 -2.95 -27.33 -6.09
N ASP A 334 -2.57 -26.05 -6.32
CA ASP A 334 -3.52 -24.99 -6.65
C ASP A 334 -4.27 -25.26 -7.97
N GLU A 335 -3.62 -25.84 -8.98
CA GLU A 335 -4.27 -26.13 -10.26
C GLU A 335 -5.33 -27.23 -10.08
N ILE A 336 -5.03 -28.28 -9.31
CA ILE A 336 -6.01 -29.35 -9.00
C ILE A 336 -7.21 -28.75 -8.28
N ILE A 337 -6.97 -27.90 -7.29
CA ILE A 337 -8.02 -27.24 -6.52
C ILE A 337 -8.88 -26.35 -7.43
N ARG A 338 -8.26 -25.57 -8.33
CA ARG A 338 -8.98 -24.68 -9.25
C ARG A 338 -9.83 -25.46 -10.26
N ILE A 339 -9.33 -26.59 -10.78
CA ILE A 339 -10.09 -27.47 -11.69
C ILE A 339 -11.25 -28.12 -10.95
N ALA A 340 -11.05 -28.59 -9.72
CA ALA A 340 -12.11 -29.19 -8.93
C ALA A 340 -13.25 -28.20 -8.66
N LYS A 341 -12.92 -26.95 -8.34
CA LYS A 341 -13.91 -25.88 -8.10
C LYS A 341 -14.63 -25.43 -9.37
N GLY A 342 -13.92 -25.40 -10.51
CA GLY A 342 -14.47 -24.96 -11.79
C GLY A 342 -15.34 -26.01 -12.48
N SER A 343 -15.37 -27.25 -11.97
CA SER A 343 -16.01 -28.40 -12.61
C SER A 343 -17.14 -28.97 -11.75
N ASN A 344 -18.20 -29.47 -12.39
CA ASN A 344 -19.29 -30.11 -11.65
C ASN A 344 -18.95 -31.59 -11.36
N LEU A 345 -18.25 -31.84 -10.26
CA LEU A 345 -17.82 -33.17 -9.84
C LEU A 345 -18.93 -34.07 -9.32
N ASN A 346 -20.19 -33.63 -9.27
CA ASN A 346 -21.33 -34.48 -8.96
C ASN A 346 -21.70 -35.46 -10.10
N LYS A 347 -21.18 -35.19 -11.32
CA LYS A 347 -21.43 -36.04 -12.48
C LYS A 347 -20.34 -37.11 -12.61
N PRO A 348 -20.67 -38.40 -12.78
CA PRO A 348 -19.68 -39.48 -12.91
C PRO A 348 -18.68 -39.26 -14.06
N GLU A 349 -19.17 -38.75 -15.19
CA GLU A 349 -18.34 -38.44 -16.37
C GLU A 349 -17.28 -37.34 -16.06
N THR A 350 -17.67 -36.33 -15.29
CA THR A 350 -16.75 -35.25 -14.87
C THR A 350 -15.73 -35.76 -13.85
N GLN A 351 -16.17 -36.63 -12.94
CA GLN A 351 -15.25 -37.28 -11.98
C GLN A 351 -14.21 -38.14 -12.70
N PHE A 352 -14.62 -38.91 -13.71
CA PHE A 352 -13.69 -39.71 -14.50
C PHE A 352 -12.65 -38.83 -15.23
N GLN A 353 -13.08 -37.72 -15.85
CA GLN A 353 -12.15 -36.79 -16.49
C GLN A 353 -11.22 -36.11 -15.47
N PHE A 354 -11.72 -35.75 -14.30
CA PHE A 354 -10.91 -35.18 -13.24
C PHE A 354 -9.89 -36.19 -12.68
N HIS A 355 -10.29 -37.44 -12.53
CA HIS A 355 -9.37 -38.54 -12.15
C HIS A 355 -8.21 -38.66 -13.16
N ASN A 356 -8.48 -38.54 -14.45
CA ASN A 356 -7.43 -38.54 -15.48
C ASN A 356 -6.47 -37.35 -15.33
N VAL A 357 -6.93 -36.18 -14.88
CA VAL A 357 -6.06 -35.03 -14.59
C VAL A 357 -5.14 -35.33 -13.38
N LEU A 358 -5.71 -35.89 -12.31
CA LEU A 358 -4.93 -36.32 -11.13
C LEU A 358 -3.84 -37.32 -11.52
N ASN A 359 -4.20 -38.30 -12.34
CA ASN A 359 -3.28 -39.34 -12.80
C ASN A 359 -2.14 -38.75 -13.65
N LYS A 360 -2.45 -37.84 -14.60
CA LYS A 360 -1.44 -37.14 -15.41
C LYS A 360 -0.47 -36.32 -14.58
N LYS A 361 -0.91 -35.74 -13.48
CA LYS A 361 -0.07 -35.01 -12.54
C LYS A 361 0.75 -35.90 -11.60
N GLY A 362 0.57 -37.22 -11.69
CA GLY A 362 1.26 -38.19 -10.84
C GLY A 362 0.75 -38.25 -9.40
N PHE A 363 -0.47 -37.71 -9.14
CA PHE A 363 -1.05 -37.64 -7.81
C PHE A 363 -1.20 -39.03 -7.17
N PHE A 364 -1.76 -40.00 -7.91
CA PHE A 364 -1.92 -41.38 -7.40
C PHE A 364 -0.59 -42.09 -7.27
N LYS A 365 0.36 -41.88 -8.19
CA LYS A 365 1.71 -42.44 -8.08
C LYS A 365 2.42 -41.99 -6.80
N GLN A 366 2.21 -40.75 -6.40
CA GLN A 366 2.77 -40.21 -5.16
C GLN A 366 2.09 -40.85 -3.93
N ILE A 367 0.77 -41.05 -3.94
CA ILE A 367 0.01 -41.73 -2.90
C ILE A 367 0.48 -43.19 -2.71
N GLU A 368 0.70 -43.90 -3.84
CA GLU A 368 1.23 -45.26 -3.83
C GLU A 368 2.64 -45.32 -3.26
N ASN A 369 3.53 -44.37 -3.63
CA ASN A 369 4.88 -44.28 -3.08
C ASN A 369 4.89 -43.98 -1.57
N ASP A 370 3.89 -43.28 -1.08
CA ASP A 370 3.76 -42.94 0.35
C ASP A 370 3.01 -44.05 1.12
N GLU A 371 2.71 -45.22 0.47
CA GLU A 371 2.06 -46.42 1.05
C GLU A 371 0.69 -46.14 1.72
N ILE A 372 -0.05 -45.13 1.22
CA ILE A 372 -1.37 -44.78 1.74
C ILE A 372 -2.40 -45.81 1.26
N LYS A 373 -3.10 -46.41 2.20
CA LYS A 373 -4.07 -47.46 1.92
C LYS A 373 -5.33 -46.93 1.24
N LYS A 374 -5.92 -47.74 0.37
CA LYS A 374 -7.24 -47.49 -0.25
C LYS A 374 -8.30 -47.29 0.83
N GLY A 375 -9.34 -46.51 0.53
CA GLY A 375 -10.35 -46.11 1.50
C GLY A 375 -10.02 -44.78 2.22
N ALA A 376 -8.92 -44.10 1.84
CA ALA A 376 -8.65 -42.77 2.32
C ALA A 376 -9.58 -41.74 1.65
N THR A 377 -9.99 -40.72 2.38
CA THR A 377 -10.80 -39.60 1.83
C THR A 377 -9.90 -38.53 1.24
N ILE A 378 -10.03 -38.28 -0.07
CA ILE A 378 -9.36 -37.15 -0.75
C ILE A 378 -10.22 -35.91 -0.54
N LYS A 379 -9.67 -34.94 0.18
CA LYS A 379 -10.35 -33.67 0.49
C LYS A 379 -9.75 -32.54 -0.33
N ILE A 380 -10.62 -31.88 -1.11
CA ILE A 380 -10.30 -30.71 -1.92
C ILE A 380 -11.20 -29.57 -1.42
N GLU A 381 -10.75 -28.86 -0.40
CA GLU A 381 -11.55 -27.86 0.35
C GLU A 381 -12.90 -28.46 0.82
N ASN A 382 -14.02 -28.14 0.15
CA ASN A 382 -15.38 -28.61 0.51
C ASN A 382 -15.81 -29.85 -0.28
N ILE A 383 -14.95 -30.39 -1.14
CA ILE A 383 -15.24 -31.57 -1.98
C ILE A 383 -14.52 -32.76 -1.38
N GLU A 384 -15.26 -33.87 -1.15
CA GLU A 384 -14.72 -35.10 -0.64
C GLU A 384 -14.89 -36.22 -1.69
N LEU A 385 -13.81 -36.90 -1.99
CA LEU A 385 -13.75 -38.03 -2.93
C LEU A 385 -13.11 -39.21 -2.21
N GLU A 386 -13.52 -40.43 -2.54
CA GLU A 386 -12.94 -41.66 -1.96
C GLU A 386 -11.79 -42.16 -2.83
N TYR A 387 -10.64 -42.45 -2.22
CA TYR A 387 -9.52 -43.14 -2.88
C TYR A 387 -9.79 -44.64 -2.93
N LYS A 388 -10.17 -45.13 -4.11
CA LYS A 388 -10.52 -46.55 -4.37
C LYS A 388 -9.37 -47.34 -4.91
#